data_27b7cbd06ba162c03ef7a0ff3c4e5235
#
_entry.id   27b7cbd06ba162c03ef7a0ff3c4e5235
#
_cell.length_a   1.000
_cell.length_b   1.000
_cell.length_c   1.000
_cell.angle_alpha   90.00
_cell.angle_beta   90.00
_cell.angle_gamma   90.00
#
_symmetry.space_group_name_H-M   'P 1'
#
loop_
_entity.id
_entity.type
_entity.pdbx_description
1 polymer ?
#
loop_
_entity_poly.entity_id
_entity_poly.type
_entity_poly.pdbx_seq_one_letter_code
_entity_poly.pdbx_strand_id
1 'polypeptide(L)'
;MGNSQLKWETTETFDIGLDGSFFNNRLTFELAYWQKNSKDLVLEVPTAPTAGIPYNSYFDNIGKIKNSGMELTVNATIIATKDWNWQTNFNFSTAKNTVKSLYGGTDIVDNYTIIREGESYRSLYGYDYYGVNAANGNPIWSKADGSLVQFDTFGSYDYAEYDPSNPSDVSKASSLDASDRKVLGSSMPTWYGGWNNTVSYKNFDLNVFFRFSGGNKIMNASRQSALFNMDFSNNGTEILGRWISPEQPGDGMTPKIGYGDASSLFNDGYTDSHFVESGNYLKLSTLALGYTLPKAVVSKLNMTKIRFYVQGQNLLTITGYSG
;
A
#
# COMPACT_ATOMS: atom_id res chain seq x y z
N MET A 1 28.85 17.52 5.96
CA MET A 1 30.20 16.91 5.80
C MET A 1 30.06 15.68 4.93
N GLY A 2 30.95 15.48 3.94
CA GLY A 2 30.96 14.21 3.19
C GLY A 2 31.59 13.11 4.04
N ASN A 3 31.03 11.89 3.99
CA ASN A 3 31.64 10.71 4.58
C ASN A 3 32.63 10.12 3.58
N SER A 4 33.93 10.26 3.83
CA SER A 4 35.02 9.73 2.97
C SER A 4 35.16 8.21 3.05
N GLN A 5 34.45 7.54 3.96
CA GLN A 5 34.46 6.09 4.14
C GLN A 5 33.39 5.38 3.32
N LEU A 6 32.52 6.12 2.59
CA LEU A 6 31.46 5.52 1.77
C LEU A 6 32.02 4.56 0.74
N LYS A 7 31.40 3.39 0.64
CA LYS A 7 31.69 2.32 -0.31
C LYS A 7 30.56 2.14 -1.29
N TRP A 8 30.82 1.45 -2.38
CA TRP A 8 29.78 1.04 -3.32
C TRP A 8 28.86 -0.01 -2.70
N GLU A 9 27.58 0.15 -2.95
CA GLU A 9 26.56 -0.87 -2.65
C GLU A 9 26.80 -2.11 -3.51
N THR A 10 26.63 -3.29 -2.93
CA THR A 10 26.82 -4.56 -3.63
C THR A 10 25.53 -5.38 -3.57
N THR A 11 25.10 -5.92 -4.72
CA THR A 11 23.96 -6.82 -4.81
C THR A 11 24.38 -8.17 -5.40
N GLU A 12 24.15 -9.23 -4.65
CA GLU A 12 24.29 -10.61 -5.10
C GLU A 12 22.90 -11.11 -5.53
N THR A 13 22.79 -11.65 -6.75
CA THR A 13 21.55 -12.20 -7.29
C THR A 13 21.68 -13.70 -7.52
N PHE A 14 20.67 -14.44 -7.08
CA PHE A 14 20.47 -15.85 -7.39
C PHE A 14 19.13 -16.01 -8.08
N ASP A 15 19.13 -16.67 -9.25
CA ASP A 15 17.92 -16.95 -10.02
C ASP A 15 17.94 -18.43 -10.44
N ILE A 16 16.79 -19.09 -10.33
CA ILE A 16 16.56 -20.43 -10.86
C ILE A 16 15.18 -20.47 -11.52
N GLY A 17 15.11 -20.99 -12.72
CA GLY A 17 13.88 -21.05 -13.49
C GLY A 17 13.64 -22.41 -14.14
N LEU A 18 12.39 -22.66 -14.49
CA LEU A 18 11.92 -23.81 -15.24
C LEU A 18 10.95 -23.32 -16.30
N ASP A 19 11.25 -23.64 -17.55
CA ASP A 19 10.39 -23.39 -18.70
C ASP A 19 9.81 -24.67 -19.22
N GLY A 20 8.56 -24.64 -19.64
CA GLY A 20 7.89 -25.80 -20.17
C GLY A 20 6.92 -25.47 -21.30
N SER A 21 6.76 -26.44 -22.19
CA SER A 21 5.83 -26.33 -23.32
C SER A 21 5.09 -27.63 -23.53
N PHE A 22 3.78 -27.53 -23.73
CA PHE A 22 2.87 -28.66 -23.92
C PHE A 22 1.95 -28.44 -25.13
N PHE A 23 1.41 -29.54 -25.65
CA PHE A 23 0.41 -29.54 -26.71
C PHE A 23 0.86 -28.78 -27.98
N ASN A 24 2.08 -29.04 -28.46
CA ASN A 24 2.68 -28.33 -29.60
C ASN A 24 2.71 -26.81 -29.39
N ASN A 25 3.23 -26.37 -28.25
CA ASN A 25 3.34 -24.97 -27.84
C ASN A 25 2.01 -24.22 -27.64
N ARG A 26 0.89 -24.96 -27.50
CA ARG A 26 -0.39 -24.33 -27.17
C ARG A 26 -0.47 -23.89 -25.71
N LEU A 27 0.32 -24.49 -24.83
CA LEU A 27 0.49 -24.09 -23.45
C LEU A 27 1.99 -23.96 -23.18
N THR A 28 2.43 -22.79 -22.77
CA THR A 28 3.78 -22.57 -22.26
C THR A 28 3.73 -21.97 -20.88
N PHE A 29 4.68 -22.31 -20.05
CA PHE A 29 4.85 -21.68 -18.76
C PHE A 29 6.33 -21.43 -18.48
N GLU A 30 6.59 -20.39 -17.72
CA GLU A 30 7.88 -20.03 -17.14
C GLU A 30 7.67 -19.83 -15.65
N LEU A 31 8.43 -20.54 -14.82
CA LEU A 31 8.41 -20.44 -13.37
C LEU A 31 9.83 -20.11 -12.91
N ALA A 32 10.00 -19.02 -12.19
CA ALA A 32 11.29 -18.64 -11.65
C ALA A 32 11.19 -18.34 -10.15
N TYR A 33 12.25 -18.64 -9.43
CA TYR A 33 12.52 -18.14 -8.09
C TYR A 33 13.76 -17.25 -8.15
N TRP A 34 13.68 -16.10 -7.55
CA TRP A 34 14.79 -15.17 -7.48
C TRP A 34 15.05 -14.69 -6.05
N GLN A 35 16.31 -14.37 -5.76
CA GLN A 35 16.75 -13.77 -4.51
C GLN A 35 17.83 -12.76 -4.78
N LYS A 36 17.71 -11.57 -4.19
CA LYS A 36 18.69 -10.48 -4.24
C LYS A 36 19.08 -10.10 -2.81
N ASN A 37 20.37 -10.16 -2.51
CA ASN A 37 20.93 -9.74 -1.23
C ASN A 37 21.77 -8.49 -1.48
N SER A 38 21.29 -7.34 -1.06
CA SER A 38 22.00 -6.06 -1.13
C SER A 38 22.69 -5.79 0.19
N LYS A 39 23.97 -5.42 0.12
CA LYS A 39 24.84 -5.12 1.25
C LYS A 39 25.44 -3.73 1.08
N ASP A 40 25.88 -3.16 2.18
CA ASP A 40 26.53 -1.85 2.22
C ASP A 40 25.63 -0.74 1.66
N LEU A 41 24.30 -0.84 1.89
CA LEU A 41 23.33 0.17 1.47
C LEU A 41 23.63 1.51 2.14
N VAL A 42 23.68 2.56 1.33
CA VAL A 42 23.88 3.93 1.83
C VAL A 42 22.56 4.44 2.38
N LEU A 43 22.46 4.55 3.69
CA LEU A 43 21.28 5.06 4.38
C LEU A 43 21.65 6.30 5.19
N GLU A 44 20.67 7.14 5.43
CA GLU A 44 20.79 8.30 6.28
C GLU A 44 20.71 7.86 7.75
N VAL A 45 21.78 8.16 8.50
CA VAL A 45 21.90 7.84 9.94
C VAL A 45 21.51 9.07 10.73
N PRO A 46 20.42 9.05 11.49
CA PRO A 46 20.10 10.15 12.37
C PRO A 46 21.11 10.28 13.51
N THR A 47 21.44 11.51 13.86
CA THR A 47 22.35 11.82 14.97
C THR A 47 21.70 12.73 15.97
N ALA A 48 22.19 12.68 17.23
CA ALA A 48 21.72 13.59 18.25
C ALA A 48 22.00 15.05 17.85
N PRO A 49 21.09 16.00 18.09
CA PRO A 49 21.32 17.42 17.80
C PRO A 49 22.60 17.97 18.44
N THR A 50 22.99 17.44 19.60
CA THR A 50 24.21 17.77 20.34
C THR A 50 25.50 17.37 19.63
N ALA A 51 25.42 16.50 18.61
CA ALA A 51 26.58 16.10 17.81
C ALA A 51 27.08 17.19 16.86
N GLY A 52 26.30 18.27 16.63
CA GLY A 52 26.65 19.39 15.79
C GLY A 52 26.75 19.05 14.28
N ILE A 53 26.13 17.95 13.86
CA ILE A 53 26.09 17.52 12.46
C ILE A 53 24.97 18.27 11.75
N PRO A 54 25.21 18.95 10.61
CA PRO A 54 24.15 19.61 9.85
C PRO A 54 23.03 18.62 9.51
N TYR A 55 21.76 19.08 9.66
CA TYR A 55 20.52 18.29 9.48
C TYR A 55 20.36 17.12 10.46
N ASN A 56 21.22 17.00 11.49
CA ASN A 56 21.25 15.92 12.45
C ASN A 56 21.31 14.51 11.81
N SER A 57 22.01 14.41 10.69
CA SER A 57 22.18 13.13 9.98
C SER A 57 23.42 13.12 9.09
N TYR A 58 23.88 11.93 8.74
CA TYR A 58 24.91 11.70 7.74
C TYR A 58 24.66 10.37 7.00
N PHE A 59 25.22 10.22 5.80
CA PHE A 59 25.12 8.98 5.03
C PHE A 59 26.25 8.00 5.38
N ASP A 60 25.88 6.73 5.54
CA ASP A 60 26.84 5.64 5.79
C ASP A 60 26.35 4.31 5.17
N ASN A 61 27.28 3.38 4.97
CA ASN A 61 27.00 2.03 4.47
C ASN A 61 26.55 1.11 5.61
N ILE A 62 25.28 1.15 5.97
CA ILE A 62 24.78 0.56 7.22
C ILE A 62 23.69 -0.47 7.06
N GLY A 63 23.27 -0.76 5.84
CA GLY A 63 22.11 -1.60 5.62
C GLY A 63 22.38 -2.87 4.84
N LYS A 64 21.67 -3.94 5.19
CA LYS A 64 21.52 -5.15 4.36
C LYS A 64 20.04 -5.42 4.15
N ILE A 65 19.64 -5.63 2.89
CA ILE A 65 18.28 -5.95 2.51
C ILE A 65 18.26 -7.23 1.68
N LYS A 66 17.33 -8.11 2.00
CA LYS A 66 17.00 -9.28 1.19
C LYS A 66 15.68 -9.05 0.49
N ASN A 67 15.68 -9.26 -0.83
CA ASN A 67 14.47 -9.37 -1.63
C ASN A 67 14.40 -10.79 -2.20
N SER A 68 13.24 -11.41 -2.20
CA SER A 68 13.03 -12.71 -2.82
C SER A 68 11.60 -12.84 -3.31
N GLY A 69 11.39 -13.66 -4.34
CA GLY A 69 10.08 -13.87 -4.91
C GLY A 69 10.02 -15.02 -5.87
N MET A 70 8.80 -15.29 -6.33
CA MET A 70 8.51 -16.24 -7.39
C MET A 70 7.82 -15.49 -8.53
N GLU A 71 8.09 -15.91 -9.75
CA GLU A 71 7.48 -15.38 -10.96
C GLU A 71 6.92 -16.54 -11.77
N LEU A 72 5.67 -16.39 -12.20
CA LEU A 72 4.98 -17.35 -13.06
C LEU A 72 4.43 -16.61 -14.27
N THR A 73 4.78 -17.09 -15.46
CA THR A 73 4.15 -16.67 -16.71
C THR A 73 3.50 -17.89 -17.36
N VAL A 74 2.25 -17.75 -17.78
CA VAL A 74 1.52 -18.78 -18.52
C VAL A 74 0.95 -18.18 -19.78
N ASN A 75 1.27 -18.78 -20.94
CA ASN A 75 0.66 -18.46 -22.20
C ASN A 75 -0.13 -19.66 -22.70
N ALA A 76 -1.36 -19.44 -23.12
CA ALA A 76 -2.18 -20.51 -23.65
C ALA A 76 -2.97 -20.06 -24.89
N THR A 77 -2.97 -20.93 -25.91
CA THR A 77 -3.89 -20.84 -27.04
C THR A 77 -5.06 -21.78 -26.76
N ILE A 78 -6.14 -21.19 -26.21
CA ILE A 78 -7.34 -21.94 -25.79
C ILE A 78 -8.09 -22.46 -26.99
N ILE A 79 -8.35 -21.58 -27.97
CA ILE A 79 -9.03 -21.91 -29.23
C ILE A 79 -8.15 -21.45 -30.40
N ALA A 80 -7.96 -22.33 -31.37
CA ALA A 80 -7.32 -22.02 -32.64
C ALA A 80 -8.04 -22.78 -33.77
N THR A 81 -9.02 -22.13 -34.36
CA THR A 81 -9.78 -22.62 -35.53
C THR A 81 -9.68 -21.62 -36.65
N LYS A 82 -10.30 -21.91 -37.79
CA LYS A 82 -10.33 -21.00 -38.96
C LYS A 82 -10.99 -19.66 -38.60
N ASP A 83 -12.05 -19.68 -37.81
CA ASP A 83 -12.87 -18.50 -37.52
C ASP A 83 -12.65 -17.95 -36.12
N TRP A 84 -12.23 -18.77 -35.17
CA TRP A 84 -12.01 -18.41 -33.79
C TRP A 84 -10.55 -18.56 -33.38
N ASN A 85 -10.01 -17.55 -32.73
CA ASN A 85 -8.74 -17.63 -32.02
C ASN A 85 -8.91 -17.00 -30.63
N TRP A 86 -8.53 -17.72 -29.58
CA TRP A 86 -8.48 -17.20 -28.23
C TRP A 86 -7.13 -17.53 -27.62
N GLN A 87 -6.40 -16.49 -27.29
CA GLN A 87 -5.12 -16.55 -26.58
C GLN A 87 -5.25 -15.86 -25.24
N THR A 88 -4.64 -16.43 -24.22
CA THR A 88 -4.55 -15.85 -22.89
C THR A 88 -3.10 -15.85 -22.42
N ASN A 89 -2.71 -14.75 -21.78
CA ASN A 89 -1.45 -14.60 -21.08
C ASN A 89 -1.73 -14.21 -19.64
N PHE A 90 -1.19 -14.95 -18.71
CA PHE A 90 -1.27 -14.68 -17.27
C PHE A 90 0.14 -14.59 -16.71
N ASN A 91 0.43 -13.53 -15.97
CA ASN A 91 1.64 -13.43 -15.17
C ASN A 91 1.30 -13.12 -13.71
N PHE A 92 2.07 -13.70 -12.81
CA PHE A 92 1.92 -13.52 -11.38
C PHE A 92 3.30 -13.50 -10.73
N SER A 93 3.56 -12.50 -9.91
CA SER A 93 4.82 -12.37 -9.19
C SER A 93 4.54 -12.17 -7.71
N THR A 94 5.37 -12.78 -6.88
CA THR A 94 5.46 -12.46 -5.46
C THR A 94 6.76 -11.72 -5.18
N ALA A 95 6.77 -10.87 -4.17
CA ALA A 95 7.97 -10.18 -3.72
C ALA A 95 7.93 -10.02 -2.20
N LYS A 96 8.98 -10.50 -1.53
CA LYS A 96 9.19 -10.28 -0.09
C LYS A 96 10.47 -9.48 0.09
N ASN A 97 10.33 -8.29 0.65
CA ASN A 97 11.43 -7.45 1.08
C ASN A 97 11.66 -7.64 2.58
N THR A 98 12.91 -7.70 3.04
CA THR A 98 13.24 -7.82 4.46
C THR A 98 14.56 -7.11 4.74
N VAL A 99 14.55 -6.18 5.66
CA VAL A 99 15.76 -5.58 6.26
C VAL A 99 16.47 -6.64 7.09
N LYS A 100 17.72 -6.95 6.78
CA LYS A 100 18.49 -8.01 7.43
C LYS A 100 19.39 -7.52 8.54
N SER A 101 19.96 -6.33 8.35
CA SER A 101 20.74 -5.69 9.41
C SER A 101 20.80 -4.18 9.20
N LEU A 102 20.91 -3.47 10.30
CA LEU A 102 21.14 -2.04 10.39
C LEU A 102 22.39 -1.78 11.23
N TYR A 103 22.96 -0.59 11.14
CA TYR A 103 24.11 -0.19 11.97
C TYR A 103 23.72 -0.19 13.46
N GLY A 104 24.45 -0.98 14.25
CA GLY A 104 24.17 -1.11 15.69
C GLY A 104 22.82 -1.72 16.04
N GLY A 105 22.07 -2.29 15.05
CA GLY A 105 20.73 -2.81 15.27
C GLY A 105 19.69 -1.73 15.60
N THR A 106 20.00 -0.45 15.36
CA THR A 106 19.13 0.67 15.72
C THR A 106 18.13 0.95 14.60
N ASP A 107 16.86 1.08 14.96
CA ASP A 107 15.78 1.46 14.05
C ASP A 107 16.01 2.86 13.46
N ILE A 108 15.69 3.04 12.19
CA ILE A 108 15.62 4.37 11.56
C ILE A 108 14.14 4.73 11.42
N VAL A 109 13.73 5.74 12.16
CA VAL A 109 12.33 6.15 12.28
C VAL A 109 12.14 7.54 11.68
N ASP A 110 11.17 7.68 10.80
CA ASP A 110 10.63 8.96 10.39
C ASP A 110 9.17 9.12 10.88
N ASN A 111 8.48 10.19 10.47
CA ASN A 111 7.13 10.46 10.96
C ASN A 111 6.12 9.37 10.59
N TYR A 112 6.28 8.71 9.46
CA TYR A 112 5.29 7.80 8.88
C TYR A 112 5.78 6.37 8.76
N THR A 113 7.11 6.14 8.74
CA THR A 113 7.69 4.84 8.43
C THR A 113 8.83 4.49 9.37
N ILE A 114 9.15 3.19 9.39
CA ILE A 114 10.29 2.65 10.12
C ILE A 114 11.11 1.75 9.20
N ILE A 115 12.42 1.79 9.35
CA ILE A 115 13.33 0.79 8.85
C ILE A 115 13.83 0.00 10.06
N ARG A 116 13.39 -1.25 10.18
CA ARG A 116 13.65 -2.15 11.32
C ARG A 116 14.11 -3.50 10.82
N GLU A 117 15.04 -4.13 11.52
CA GLU A 117 15.46 -5.49 11.22
C GLU A 117 14.27 -6.47 11.33
N GLY A 118 14.14 -7.35 10.34
CA GLY A 118 13.03 -8.30 10.22
C GLY A 118 11.82 -7.78 9.44
N GLU A 119 11.63 -6.47 9.36
CA GLU A 119 10.52 -5.82 8.67
C GLU A 119 10.84 -5.53 7.19
N SER A 120 9.81 -5.14 6.44
CA SER A 120 9.96 -4.58 5.09
C SER A 120 10.55 -3.17 5.16
N TYR A 121 11.37 -2.82 4.20
CA TYR A 121 11.98 -1.49 4.12
C TYR A 121 10.88 -0.41 4.07
N ARG A 122 10.98 0.57 4.97
CA ARG A 122 9.99 1.64 5.16
C ARG A 122 8.57 1.11 5.40
N SER A 123 8.43 0.18 6.33
CA SER A 123 7.11 -0.23 6.82
C SER A 123 6.39 0.95 7.48
N LEU A 124 5.07 1.04 7.30
CA LEU A 124 4.26 2.05 7.99
C LEU A 124 4.37 1.84 9.50
N TYR A 125 4.59 2.95 10.21
CA TYR A 125 4.86 2.93 11.65
C TYR A 125 4.12 4.06 12.34
N GLY A 126 3.25 3.73 13.29
CA GLY A 126 2.41 4.71 13.93
C GLY A 126 1.57 4.15 15.05
N TYR A 127 0.58 4.91 15.46
CA TYR A 127 -0.34 4.57 16.53
C TYR A 127 -1.45 3.65 16.05
N ASP A 128 -1.85 2.72 16.92
CA ASP A 128 -2.88 1.72 16.64
C ASP A 128 -4.23 2.20 17.16
N TYR A 129 -5.01 2.83 16.28
CA TYR A 129 -6.34 3.36 16.59
C TYR A 129 -7.32 2.22 16.86
N TYR A 130 -7.95 2.26 18.02
CA TYR A 130 -8.91 1.25 18.46
C TYR A 130 -10.37 1.61 18.10
N GLY A 131 -10.70 2.91 18.12
CA GLY A 131 -12.04 3.41 17.83
C GLY A 131 -12.46 4.55 18.75
N VAL A 132 -13.76 4.67 18.99
CA VAL A 132 -14.37 5.76 19.76
C VAL A 132 -15.05 5.22 21.01
N ASN A 133 -14.86 5.89 22.12
CA ASN A 133 -15.56 5.63 23.36
C ASN A 133 -17.05 6.03 23.23
N ALA A 134 -17.95 5.05 23.21
CA ALA A 134 -19.37 5.29 23.04
C ALA A 134 -20.01 6.14 24.16
N ALA A 135 -19.41 6.15 25.36
CA ALA A 135 -19.94 6.90 26.51
C ALA A 135 -19.65 8.41 26.45
N ASN A 136 -18.50 8.81 25.83
CA ASN A 136 -18.07 10.21 25.88
C ASN A 136 -17.53 10.75 24.54
N GLY A 137 -17.39 9.91 23.50
CA GLY A 137 -16.94 10.30 22.18
C GLY A 137 -15.43 10.50 22.04
N ASN A 138 -14.64 10.15 23.06
CA ASN A 138 -13.19 10.25 23.04
C ASN A 138 -12.58 9.22 22.06
N PRO A 139 -11.55 9.58 21.27
CA PRO A 139 -10.78 8.61 20.50
C PRO A 139 -9.94 7.71 21.42
N ILE A 140 -9.79 6.45 21.03
CA ILE A 140 -9.09 5.41 21.79
C ILE A 140 -7.97 4.81 20.93
N TRP A 141 -6.81 4.57 21.56
CA TRP A 141 -5.68 3.86 20.95
C TRP A 141 -5.25 2.67 21.81
N SER A 142 -4.67 1.68 21.14
CA SER A 142 -4.03 0.53 21.80
C SER A 142 -2.54 0.81 21.97
N LYS A 143 -2.06 0.74 23.19
CA LYS A 143 -0.64 0.90 23.55
C LYS A 143 0.19 -0.34 23.19
N ALA A 144 1.52 -0.23 23.27
CA ALA A 144 2.44 -1.32 22.97
C ALA A 144 2.25 -2.52 23.91
N ASP A 145 1.87 -2.29 25.16
CA ASP A 145 1.59 -3.33 26.18
C ASP A 145 0.18 -3.95 26.05
N GLY A 146 -0.64 -3.46 25.10
CA GLY A 146 -2.01 -3.91 24.89
C GLY A 146 -3.07 -3.22 25.74
N SER A 147 -2.69 -2.34 26.65
CA SER A 147 -3.64 -1.48 27.37
C SER A 147 -4.26 -0.46 26.41
N LEU A 148 -5.42 0.10 26.81
CA LEU A 148 -6.12 1.09 26.01
C LEU A 148 -6.03 2.47 26.65
N VAL A 149 -5.90 3.49 25.84
CA VAL A 149 -5.83 4.88 26.26
C VAL A 149 -6.82 5.70 25.43
N GLN A 150 -7.52 6.63 26.06
CA GLN A 150 -8.40 7.59 25.41
C GLN A 150 -7.87 9.02 25.61
N PHE A 151 -8.15 9.91 24.65
CA PHE A 151 -7.84 11.32 24.81
C PHE A 151 -9.10 12.08 25.24
N ASP A 152 -9.01 12.76 26.41
CA ASP A 152 -10.12 13.53 26.96
C ASP A 152 -10.28 14.87 26.24
N THR A 153 -11.00 14.86 25.14
CA THR A 153 -11.10 15.94 24.17
C THR A 153 -11.72 17.24 24.74
N PHE A 154 -12.57 17.15 25.74
CA PHE A 154 -13.27 18.32 26.31
C PHE A 154 -13.13 18.47 27.84
N GLY A 155 -12.34 17.62 28.46
CA GLY A 155 -12.07 17.70 29.89
C GLY A 155 -10.68 18.22 30.17
N SER A 156 -9.76 17.31 30.46
CA SER A 156 -8.38 17.63 30.81
C SER A 156 -7.51 18.01 29.61
N TYR A 157 -7.92 17.72 28.38
CA TYR A 157 -7.09 17.77 27.15
C TYR A 157 -5.83 16.93 27.27
N ASP A 158 -5.94 15.75 27.92
CA ASP A 158 -4.84 14.85 28.17
C ASP A 158 -5.28 13.40 28.00
N TYR A 159 -4.33 12.47 28.02
CA TYR A 159 -4.61 11.05 27.92
C TYR A 159 -5.02 10.45 29.28
N ALA A 160 -6.08 9.64 29.24
CA ALA A 160 -6.54 8.83 30.34
C ALA A 160 -6.57 7.35 29.96
N GLU A 161 -6.40 6.46 30.96
CA GLU A 161 -6.63 5.03 30.74
C GLU A 161 -8.09 4.79 30.29
N TYR A 162 -8.28 3.88 29.34
CA TYR A 162 -9.62 3.47 28.92
C TYR A 162 -9.91 2.06 29.46
N ASP A 163 -10.93 1.97 30.31
CA ASP A 163 -11.45 0.71 30.81
C ASP A 163 -12.84 0.46 30.20
N PRO A 164 -13.00 -0.60 29.38
CA PRO A 164 -14.30 -0.95 28.80
C PRO A 164 -15.40 -1.24 29.84
N SER A 165 -15.01 -1.62 31.07
CA SER A 165 -15.98 -1.87 32.15
C SER A 165 -16.48 -0.58 32.83
N ASN A 166 -15.72 0.52 32.72
CA ASN A 166 -16.07 1.84 33.24
C ASN A 166 -15.70 2.95 32.23
N PRO A 167 -16.34 2.97 31.05
CA PRO A 167 -15.93 3.78 29.91
C PRO A 167 -16.01 5.30 30.12
N SER A 168 -16.82 5.75 31.10
CA SER A 168 -16.96 7.17 31.42
C SER A 168 -15.82 7.71 32.29
N ASP A 169 -14.99 6.84 32.90
CA ASP A 169 -13.92 7.26 33.76
C ASP A 169 -12.71 7.79 32.99
N VAL A 170 -12.36 9.03 33.24
CA VAL A 170 -11.17 9.70 32.69
C VAL A 170 -10.23 10.17 33.80
N SER A 171 -10.45 9.71 35.04
CA SER A 171 -9.69 10.18 36.21
C SER A 171 -8.28 9.61 36.29
N LYS A 172 -8.04 8.44 35.66
CA LYS A 172 -6.74 7.76 35.72
C LYS A 172 -5.86 8.24 34.55
N ALA A 173 -4.91 9.10 34.86
CA ALA A 173 -3.97 9.64 33.89
C ALA A 173 -3.17 8.52 33.20
N SER A 174 -2.92 8.70 31.91
CA SER A 174 -2.11 7.82 31.07
C SER A 174 -1.29 8.64 30.07
N SER A 175 -0.62 7.98 29.12
CA SER A 175 0.11 8.64 28.05
C SER A 175 0.02 7.81 26.78
N LEU A 176 0.15 8.47 25.65
CA LEU A 176 0.41 7.85 24.35
C LEU A 176 1.67 8.50 23.79
N ASP A 177 2.75 7.76 23.68
CA ASP A 177 4.05 8.30 23.29
C ASP A 177 4.72 7.47 22.18
N ALA A 178 5.91 7.87 21.77
CA ALA A 178 6.64 7.23 20.67
C ALA A 178 6.90 5.74 20.88
N SER A 179 6.94 5.26 22.13
CA SER A 179 7.15 3.83 22.45
C SER A 179 5.88 2.98 22.20
N ASP A 180 4.72 3.61 22.10
CA ASP A 180 3.44 2.95 21.80
C ASP A 180 3.20 2.74 20.30
N ARG A 181 4.07 3.30 19.44
CA ARG A 181 3.97 3.13 17.99
C ARG A 181 4.27 1.70 17.57
N LYS A 182 3.55 1.20 16.58
CA LYS A 182 3.62 -0.17 16.06
C LYS A 182 3.86 -0.17 14.55
N VAL A 183 4.39 -1.30 14.04
CA VAL A 183 4.40 -1.55 12.58
C VAL A 183 2.98 -1.87 12.14
N LEU A 184 2.43 -1.02 11.27
CA LEU A 184 1.05 -1.08 10.77
C LEU A 184 0.94 -1.82 9.43
N GLY A 185 2.06 -2.18 8.84
CA GLY A 185 2.15 -2.99 7.63
C GLY A 185 3.20 -2.51 6.64
N SER A 186 3.45 -3.35 5.64
CA SER A 186 4.38 -3.03 4.55
C SER A 186 3.76 -2.03 3.58
N SER A 187 4.54 -1.04 3.14
CA SER A 187 4.18 -0.15 2.03
C SER A 187 4.41 -0.79 0.65
N MET A 188 5.16 -1.91 0.59
CA MET A 188 5.51 -2.60 -0.64
C MET A 188 4.52 -3.72 -0.95
N PRO A 189 4.00 -3.82 -2.19
CA PRO A 189 3.21 -4.95 -2.61
C PRO A 189 3.97 -6.28 -2.46
N THR A 190 3.28 -7.31 -1.96
CA THR A 190 3.83 -8.65 -1.82
C THR A 190 3.45 -9.57 -2.98
N TRP A 191 2.47 -9.17 -3.78
CA TRP A 191 2.06 -9.87 -5.00
C TRP A 191 1.51 -8.89 -6.03
N TYR A 192 1.74 -9.18 -7.31
CA TYR A 192 1.22 -8.41 -8.44
C TYR A 192 1.21 -9.25 -9.71
N GLY A 193 0.46 -8.81 -10.69
CA GLY A 193 0.39 -9.51 -11.95
C GLY A 193 -0.53 -8.88 -12.97
N GLY A 194 -0.73 -9.62 -14.04
CA GLY A 194 -1.60 -9.23 -15.14
C GLY A 194 -2.24 -10.44 -15.82
N TRP A 195 -3.40 -10.21 -16.39
CA TRP A 195 -4.12 -11.22 -17.16
C TRP A 195 -4.66 -10.58 -18.45
N ASN A 196 -4.05 -10.97 -19.56
CA ASN A 196 -4.43 -10.49 -20.88
C ASN A 196 -5.15 -11.58 -21.68
N ASN A 197 -6.28 -11.23 -22.26
CA ASN A 197 -7.04 -12.10 -23.16
C ASN A 197 -7.20 -11.43 -24.50
N THR A 198 -6.85 -12.13 -25.56
CA THR A 198 -7.10 -11.72 -26.93
C THR A 198 -7.99 -12.76 -27.59
N VAL A 199 -9.16 -12.33 -28.01
CA VAL A 199 -10.15 -13.16 -28.68
C VAL A 199 -10.38 -12.59 -30.07
N SER A 200 -10.31 -13.40 -31.10
CA SER A 200 -10.75 -13.01 -32.44
C SER A 200 -11.78 -13.97 -33.00
N TYR A 201 -12.79 -13.39 -33.63
CA TYR A 201 -13.81 -14.12 -34.34
C TYR A 201 -14.01 -13.52 -35.73
N LYS A 202 -13.61 -14.28 -36.76
CA LYS A 202 -13.60 -13.78 -38.13
C LYS A 202 -12.86 -12.45 -38.26
N ASN A 203 -13.58 -11.36 -38.45
CA ASN A 203 -13.04 -10.03 -38.65
C ASN A 203 -13.05 -9.17 -37.37
N PHE A 204 -13.61 -9.64 -36.29
CA PHE A 204 -13.62 -8.96 -34.99
C PHE A 204 -12.45 -9.42 -34.13
N ASP A 205 -11.89 -8.49 -33.37
CA ASP A 205 -10.91 -8.76 -32.32
C ASP A 205 -11.26 -8.01 -31.05
N LEU A 206 -11.12 -8.70 -29.92
CA LEU A 206 -11.32 -8.18 -28.57
C LEU A 206 -10.05 -8.40 -27.78
N ASN A 207 -9.56 -7.36 -27.13
CA ASN A 207 -8.49 -7.46 -26.13
C ASN A 207 -9.00 -6.96 -24.79
N VAL A 208 -8.76 -7.76 -23.75
CA VAL A 208 -9.13 -7.45 -22.35
C VAL A 208 -7.91 -7.69 -21.49
N PHE A 209 -7.42 -6.63 -20.83
CA PHE A 209 -6.27 -6.69 -19.97
C PHE A 209 -6.60 -6.22 -18.57
N PHE A 210 -6.41 -7.11 -17.60
CA PHE A 210 -6.49 -6.83 -16.18
C PHE A 210 -5.10 -6.72 -15.57
N ARG A 211 -4.95 -5.80 -14.60
CA ARG A 211 -3.81 -5.71 -13.69
C ARG A 211 -4.29 -5.82 -12.26
N PHE A 212 -3.49 -6.44 -11.42
CA PHE A 212 -3.77 -6.55 -10.00
C PHE A 212 -2.49 -6.46 -9.18
N SER A 213 -2.62 -5.98 -7.95
CA SER A 213 -1.51 -5.90 -7.00
C SER A 213 -2.07 -5.84 -5.59
N GLY A 214 -1.28 -6.28 -4.61
CA GLY A 214 -1.71 -6.19 -3.23
C GLY A 214 -0.70 -6.73 -2.22
N GLY A 215 -1.19 -6.89 -0.98
CA GLY A 215 -0.39 -7.24 0.18
C GLY A 215 0.32 -6.07 0.82
N ASN A 216 0.11 -4.84 0.31
CA ASN A 216 0.62 -3.61 0.92
C ASN A 216 -0.47 -2.80 1.60
N LYS A 217 -0.02 -1.88 2.43
CA LYS A 217 -0.81 -0.84 3.05
C LYS A 217 -0.42 0.53 2.50
N ILE A 218 -1.37 1.45 2.52
CA ILE A 218 -1.19 2.84 2.09
C ILE A 218 -1.66 3.75 3.21
N MET A 219 -0.83 4.71 3.61
CA MET A 219 -1.25 5.81 4.46
C MET A 219 -2.03 6.83 3.62
N ASN A 220 -3.31 7.01 3.92
CA ASN A 220 -4.14 8.01 3.25
C ASN A 220 -4.00 9.38 3.94
N ALA A 221 -2.89 10.05 3.66
CA ALA A 221 -2.59 11.37 4.23
C ALA A 221 -3.59 12.44 3.78
N SER A 222 -4.18 12.31 2.60
CA SER A 222 -5.24 13.22 2.13
C SER A 222 -6.50 13.10 2.99
N ARG A 223 -6.88 11.86 3.35
CA ARG A 223 -8.00 11.61 4.26
C ARG A 223 -7.68 12.14 5.65
N GLN A 224 -6.46 11.92 6.18
CA GLN A 224 -6.04 12.46 7.47
C GLN A 224 -6.08 13.98 7.50
N SER A 225 -5.43 14.66 6.55
CA SER A 225 -5.23 16.10 6.62
C SER A 225 -6.41 16.91 6.10
N ALA A 226 -7.13 16.42 5.09
CA ALA A 226 -8.19 17.15 4.43
C ALA A 226 -9.60 16.71 4.82
N LEU A 227 -9.79 15.43 5.17
CA LEU A 227 -11.11 14.89 5.50
C LEU A 227 -11.40 14.87 7.00
N PHE A 228 -10.36 14.81 7.82
CA PHE A 228 -10.44 14.78 9.28
C PHE A 228 -9.97 16.06 9.94
N ASN A 229 -9.99 17.17 9.20
CA ASN A 229 -9.72 18.48 9.77
C ASN A 229 -10.97 18.98 10.53
N MET A 230 -10.99 18.78 11.85
CA MET A 230 -12.12 19.14 12.71
C MET A 230 -12.18 20.63 13.05
N ASP A 231 -11.33 21.47 12.44
CA ASP A 231 -11.27 22.90 12.66
C ASP A 231 -12.09 23.68 11.60
N PHE A 232 -11.63 24.84 11.16
CA PHE A 232 -12.31 25.76 10.25
C PHE A 232 -12.39 25.29 8.78
N SER A 233 -11.72 24.21 8.43
CA SER A 233 -11.71 23.66 7.07
C SER A 233 -12.92 22.75 6.82
N ASN A 234 -13.27 22.59 5.54
CA ASN A 234 -14.28 21.60 5.16
C ASN A 234 -13.80 20.20 5.45
N ASN A 235 -14.68 19.40 6.05
CA ASN A 235 -14.46 17.99 6.27
C ASN A 235 -15.10 17.16 5.16
N GLY A 236 -14.59 15.94 4.94
CA GLY A 236 -15.24 14.94 4.11
C GLY A 236 -16.54 14.42 4.75
N THR A 237 -17.34 13.70 3.96
CA THR A 237 -18.63 13.15 4.42
C THR A 237 -18.51 12.14 5.55
N GLU A 238 -17.33 11.59 5.78
CA GLU A 238 -17.00 10.68 6.88
C GLU A 238 -17.35 11.27 8.25
N ILE A 239 -17.21 12.60 8.42
CA ILE A 239 -17.55 13.31 9.65
C ILE A 239 -19.05 13.18 10.03
N LEU A 240 -19.91 12.81 9.10
CA LEU A 240 -21.32 12.59 9.37
C LEU A 240 -21.55 11.33 10.22
N GLY A 241 -20.61 10.38 10.21
CA GLY A 241 -20.60 9.19 11.05
C GLY A 241 -20.12 9.42 12.48
N ARG A 242 -19.75 10.65 12.85
CA ARG A 242 -19.16 10.97 14.15
C ARG A 242 -20.05 10.66 15.34
N TRP A 243 -19.45 10.47 16.48
CA TRP A 243 -20.12 10.45 17.75
C TRP A 243 -20.81 11.81 18.06
N ILE A 244 -22.04 11.78 18.51
CA ILE A 244 -22.85 12.97 18.87
C ILE A 244 -23.22 12.93 20.35
N SER A 245 -23.72 11.78 20.85
CA SER A 245 -24.08 11.55 22.24
C SER A 245 -24.03 10.04 22.55
N PRO A 246 -24.14 9.62 23.82
CA PRO A 246 -24.23 8.20 24.17
C PRO A 246 -25.40 7.46 23.48
N GLU A 247 -26.51 8.17 23.19
CA GLU A 247 -27.65 7.63 22.46
C GLU A 247 -27.45 7.64 20.93
N GLN A 248 -26.46 8.40 20.46
CA GLN A 248 -26.06 8.50 19.05
C GLN A 248 -24.54 8.37 18.93
N PRO A 249 -24.00 7.16 19.16
CA PRO A 249 -22.54 6.94 19.24
C PRO A 249 -21.85 6.96 17.88
N GLY A 250 -22.59 7.14 16.77
CA GLY A 250 -22.06 7.19 15.42
C GLY A 250 -21.59 5.83 14.90
N ASP A 251 -20.54 5.83 14.07
CA ASP A 251 -19.99 4.64 13.43
C ASP A 251 -18.96 3.87 14.30
N GLY A 252 -18.64 4.41 15.50
CA GLY A 252 -17.67 3.85 16.41
C GLY A 252 -16.20 4.09 16.02
N MET A 253 -15.95 4.79 14.92
CA MET A 253 -14.62 5.08 14.39
C MET A 253 -14.34 6.58 14.29
N THR A 254 -15.38 7.38 14.13
CA THR A 254 -15.31 8.85 13.99
C THR A 254 -15.61 9.52 15.33
N PRO A 255 -14.61 10.14 16.00
CA PRO A 255 -14.81 10.73 17.33
C PRO A 255 -15.71 11.97 17.30
N LYS A 256 -16.06 12.48 18.46
CA LYS A 256 -16.73 13.79 18.59
C LYS A 256 -15.86 14.89 18.00
N ILE A 257 -16.47 15.94 17.47
CA ILE A 257 -15.76 17.10 16.92
C ILE A 257 -15.05 17.81 18.08
N GLY A 258 -13.73 18.02 17.93
CA GLY A 258 -12.91 18.85 18.79
C GLY A 258 -12.67 20.23 18.17
N TYR A 259 -12.24 21.19 18.97
CA TYR A 259 -11.85 22.54 18.56
C TYR A 259 -10.50 22.90 19.19
N GLY A 260 -9.70 23.71 18.49
CA GLY A 260 -8.36 24.08 18.97
C GLY A 260 -7.42 22.88 19.01
N ASP A 261 -6.72 22.67 20.11
CA ASP A 261 -5.73 21.60 20.29
C ASP A 261 -6.33 20.21 20.12
N ALA A 262 -7.63 20.05 20.38
CA ALA A 262 -8.33 18.79 20.17
C ALA A 262 -8.58 18.46 18.69
N SER A 263 -8.58 19.46 17.79
CA SER A 263 -8.70 19.23 16.34
C SER A 263 -7.43 18.66 15.72
N SER A 264 -6.28 18.88 16.35
CA SER A 264 -4.97 18.48 15.84
C SER A 264 -4.61 17.01 16.08
N LEU A 265 -5.38 16.27 16.86
CA LEU A 265 -5.09 14.87 17.21
C LEU A 265 -4.84 13.96 16.01
N PHE A 266 -5.52 14.20 14.91
CA PHE A 266 -5.34 13.46 13.67
C PHE A 266 -4.38 14.11 12.67
N ASN A 267 -3.87 15.32 12.97
CA ASN A 267 -2.99 16.12 12.11
C ASN A 267 -1.52 16.14 12.57
N ASP A 268 -1.15 15.37 13.57
CA ASP A 268 0.18 15.43 14.21
C ASP A 268 1.37 14.95 13.37
N GLY A 269 1.16 14.76 12.06
CA GLY A 269 2.24 14.32 11.16
C GLY A 269 2.73 12.89 11.39
N TYR A 270 2.00 12.09 12.15
CA TYR A 270 2.29 10.68 12.39
C TYR A 270 1.31 9.77 11.67
N THR A 271 1.75 8.54 11.38
CA THR A 271 0.85 7.50 10.90
C THR A 271 -0.09 7.06 12.01
N ASP A 272 -1.38 7.04 11.71
CA ASP A 272 -2.44 6.45 12.54
C ASP A 272 -3.14 5.34 11.76
N SER A 273 -3.39 4.20 12.40
CA SER A 273 -3.97 3.03 11.73
C SER A 273 -5.39 3.29 11.17
N HIS A 274 -6.10 4.30 11.69
CA HIS A 274 -7.39 4.76 11.16
C HIS A 274 -7.30 5.19 9.69
N PHE A 275 -6.16 5.73 9.28
CA PHE A 275 -5.91 6.20 7.91
C PHE A 275 -5.05 5.24 7.09
N VAL A 276 -4.71 4.08 7.65
CA VAL A 276 -3.95 3.04 6.94
C VAL A 276 -4.91 2.09 6.24
N GLU A 277 -4.92 2.16 4.93
CA GLU A 277 -5.85 1.43 4.07
C GLU A 277 -5.17 0.30 3.30
N SER A 278 -5.99 -0.60 2.75
CA SER A 278 -5.48 -1.65 1.87
C SER A 278 -5.04 -1.08 0.53
N GLY A 279 -3.81 -1.42 0.10
CA GLY A 279 -3.31 -1.10 -1.24
C GLY A 279 -3.73 -2.10 -2.32
N ASN A 280 -4.58 -3.09 -1.99
CA ASN A 280 -5.03 -4.10 -2.95
C ASN A 280 -5.91 -3.50 -4.04
N TYR A 281 -5.66 -3.89 -5.29
CA TYR A 281 -6.55 -3.52 -6.38
C TYR A 281 -6.61 -4.57 -7.50
N LEU A 282 -7.73 -4.58 -8.20
CA LEU A 282 -7.94 -5.18 -9.51
C LEU A 282 -8.41 -4.09 -10.48
N LYS A 283 -7.71 -3.92 -11.60
CA LYS A 283 -7.98 -2.89 -12.59
C LYS A 283 -8.20 -3.48 -13.97
N LEU A 284 -9.31 -3.11 -14.64
CA LEU A 284 -9.48 -3.29 -16.07
C LEU A 284 -8.66 -2.20 -16.78
N SER A 285 -7.42 -2.57 -17.12
CA SER A 285 -6.42 -1.63 -17.64
C SER A 285 -6.65 -1.30 -19.10
N THR A 286 -7.11 -2.29 -19.91
CA THR A 286 -7.40 -2.09 -21.32
C THR A 286 -8.61 -2.93 -21.74
N LEU A 287 -9.51 -2.32 -22.46
CA LEU A 287 -10.56 -2.98 -23.21
C LEU A 287 -10.54 -2.41 -24.62
N ALA A 288 -10.29 -3.24 -25.64
CA ALA A 288 -10.25 -2.80 -27.03
C ALA A 288 -11.08 -3.76 -27.89
N LEU A 289 -11.93 -3.19 -28.73
CA LEU A 289 -12.71 -3.92 -29.73
C LEU A 289 -12.33 -3.40 -31.11
N GLY A 290 -11.94 -4.30 -31.99
CA GLY A 290 -11.54 -4.00 -33.36
C GLY A 290 -12.39 -4.73 -34.39
N TYR A 291 -12.49 -4.15 -35.57
CA TYR A 291 -13.07 -4.77 -36.74
C TYR A 291 -12.19 -4.50 -37.97
N THR A 292 -11.73 -5.57 -38.61
CA THR A 292 -10.94 -5.50 -39.85
C THR A 292 -11.85 -5.76 -41.02
N LEU A 293 -11.84 -4.84 -42.01
CA LEU A 293 -12.64 -5.02 -43.22
C LEU A 293 -12.22 -6.28 -43.98
N PRO A 294 -13.19 -7.03 -44.57
CA PRO A 294 -12.89 -8.18 -45.45
C PRO A 294 -12.02 -7.79 -46.64
N LYS A 295 -11.11 -8.70 -47.05
CA LYS A 295 -10.22 -8.49 -48.19
C LYS A 295 -10.96 -8.07 -49.46
N ALA A 296 -12.14 -8.65 -49.70
CA ALA A 296 -12.98 -8.31 -50.88
C ALA A 296 -13.44 -6.84 -50.91
N VAL A 297 -13.50 -6.17 -49.77
CA VAL A 297 -13.84 -4.74 -49.65
C VAL A 297 -12.60 -3.87 -49.83
N VAL A 298 -11.53 -4.16 -49.08
CA VAL A 298 -10.32 -3.32 -49.11
C VAL A 298 -9.57 -3.36 -50.42
N SER A 299 -9.60 -4.51 -51.14
CA SER A 299 -8.98 -4.62 -52.46
C SER A 299 -9.61 -3.70 -53.51
N LYS A 300 -10.92 -3.40 -53.40
CA LYS A 300 -11.61 -2.43 -54.29
C LYS A 300 -11.13 -1.00 -54.04
N LEU A 301 -10.53 -0.73 -52.91
CA LEU A 301 -9.96 0.57 -52.51
C LEU A 301 -8.44 0.64 -52.74
N ASN A 302 -7.85 -0.37 -53.41
CA ASN A 302 -6.41 -0.52 -53.58
C ASN A 302 -5.63 -0.50 -52.26
N MET A 303 -6.24 -1.02 -51.19
CA MET A 303 -5.63 -1.10 -49.85
C MET A 303 -5.40 -2.56 -49.46
N THR A 304 -4.42 -2.79 -48.60
CA THR A 304 -4.10 -4.13 -48.08
C THR A 304 -4.87 -4.48 -46.80
N LYS A 305 -5.17 -3.47 -45.96
CA LYS A 305 -5.89 -3.65 -44.69
C LYS A 305 -6.49 -2.33 -44.22
N ILE A 306 -7.74 -2.39 -43.79
CA ILE A 306 -8.39 -1.29 -43.02
C ILE A 306 -8.94 -1.92 -41.77
N ARG A 307 -8.61 -1.37 -40.59
CA ARG A 307 -9.13 -1.78 -39.29
C ARG A 307 -9.65 -0.56 -38.55
N PHE A 308 -10.85 -0.66 -38.04
CA PHE A 308 -11.45 0.27 -37.11
C PHE A 308 -11.36 -0.33 -35.72
N TYR A 309 -11.12 0.50 -34.71
CA TYR A 309 -11.13 0.03 -33.32
C TYR A 309 -11.55 1.16 -32.38
N VAL A 310 -12.09 0.74 -31.22
CA VAL A 310 -12.32 1.57 -30.07
C VAL A 310 -11.56 0.96 -28.88
N GLN A 311 -10.92 1.81 -28.09
CA GLN A 311 -10.16 1.38 -26.93
C GLN A 311 -10.44 2.28 -25.75
N GLY A 312 -10.72 1.68 -24.59
CA GLY A 312 -10.77 2.33 -23.29
C GLY A 312 -9.60 1.88 -22.42
N GLN A 313 -9.10 2.80 -21.61
CA GLN A 313 -8.04 2.53 -20.63
C GLN A 313 -8.50 2.90 -19.24
N ASN A 314 -8.08 2.09 -18.24
CA ASN A 314 -8.39 2.30 -16.82
C ASN A 314 -9.91 2.45 -16.54
N LEU A 315 -10.74 1.64 -17.21
CA LEU A 315 -12.20 1.75 -17.19
C LEU A 315 -12.82 1.38 -15.85
N LEU A 316 -12.19 0.51 -15.11
CA LEU A 316 -12.69 0.04 -13.82
C LEU A 316 -11.52 -0.23 -12.89
N THR A 317 -11.64 0.22 -11.64
CA THR A 317 -10.74 -0.15 -10.54
C THR A 317 -11.57 -0.63 -9.38
N ILE A 318 -11.30 -1.84 -8.90
CA ILE A 318 -11.87 -2.41 -7.68
C ILE A 318 -10.76 -2.35 -6.64
N THR A 319 -10.96 -1.59 -5.58
CA THR A 319 -9.98 -1.37 -4.51
C THR A 319 -10.69 -1.08 -3.20
N GLY A 320 -10.01 -1.36 -2.09
CA GLY A 320 -10.43 -0.90 -0.76
C GLY A 320 -9.84 0.45 -0.37
N TYR A 321 -9.07 1.08 -1.25
CA TYR A 321 -8.53 2.42 -1.02
C TYR A 321 -9.59 3.48 -1.32
N SER A 322 -9.79 4.40 -0.38
CA SER A 322 -10.90 5.39 -0.42
C SER A 322 -10.53 6.71 -1.10
N GLY A 323 -9.27 6.92 -1.46
CA GLY A 323 -8.74 8.15 -2.08
C GLY A 323 -8.59 8.11 -3.59
#